data_abcb1b058e77d32579cf88c3db53fe3f
#
_entry.id   abcb1b058e77d32579cf88c3db53fe3f
#
_cell.length_a   1.000
_cell.length_b   1.000
_cell.length_c   1.000
_cell.angle_alpha   90.00
_cell.angle_beta   90.00
_cell.angle_gamma   90.00
#
_symmetry.space_group_name_H-M   'P 1'
#
loop_
_entity.id
_entity.type
_entity.pdbx_description
1 polymer ?
#
loop_
_entity_poly.entity_id
_entity_poly.type
_entity_poly.pdbx_seq_one_letter_code
_entity_poly.pdbx_strand_id
1 'polypeptide(L)'
;MKKMNNRWQSVLLSLALFGLAACTGDFEDINRNTNQVTDDQMDALNYKTGTKFKALQSLVIPVQEHMYQFNESLSGGPFGGYIGATVDTWQTKFETYNPSADWRKWPFANVITETYTPYKGIVNGTEDEVAIAFARLLRVAIMHRVTDSYGPIPYSKLESNESVYVEYDSQEAVYTKMFEELDEAIEILGRNTTLPAEAWSRYDGVYYGNIAQWLKYANSLKLRMAMRLSYVKSDVARAKAAEAIAGGVIEANADNAAMHAAENRTTLIYNDWGDHRVGADILCYMNGYKDPRMEKMFLANDVGDYVGIRIGIDVTSKSQAMSKYSNMIVASDTPYLWFNAAEATFLHAEYELRWGSAETAKTLYEQAVRLSFEERGASGADAYLVDATKKPAPYTDPLGNYSASARSEITVPWETATDGSDTEAVQERNLERIIVQKWIAIFPLGVEAWSEHRRTGYPKLLPVPTDKSGGSVNVEQGARRLPYPVEEYQQNNANLQAAIQTLGAEQQNGDRSGDVMGTRVWWDCKPYNK
;
A
#
# COMPACT_ATOMS: atom_id res chain seq x y z
N MET A 1 -38.33 -72.07 40.47
CA MET A 1 -37.38 -70.93 40.18
C MET A 1 -36.46 -70.75 41.36
N LYS A 2 -35.18 -71.22 41.25
CA LYS A 2 -34.17 -71.08 42.32
C LYS A 2 -33.66 -69.65 42.37
N LYS A 3 -33.78 -68.97 43.50
CA LYS A 3 -33.18 -67.66 43.76
C LYS A 3 -31.69 -67.74 43.64
N MET A 4 -31.10 -67.01 42.72
CA MET A 4 -29.67 -66.86 42.52
C MET A 4 -29.10 -66.09 43.72
N ASN A 5 -28.01 -66.57 44.28
CA ASN A 5 -27.41 -66.11 45.53
C ASN A 5 -26.74 -64.72 45.30
N ASN A 6 -26.97 -63.77 46.18
CA ASN A 6 -26.51 -62.38 46.10
C ASN A 6 -25.01 -62.22 45.84
N ARG A 7 -24.21 -63.21 46.16
CA ARG A 7 -22.77 -63.23 45.87
C ARG A 7 -22.43 -63.32 44.36
N TRP A 8 -23.24 -64.00 43.57
CA TRP A 8 -23.06 -64.13 42.11
C TRP A 8 -23.52 -62.87 41.37
N GLN A 9 -24.50 -62.17 41.91
CA GLN A 9 -24.94 -60.87 41.35
C GLN A 9 -23.88 -59.78 41.53
N SER A 10 -23.17 -59.76 42.68
CA SER A 10 -22.08 -58.81 42.95
C SER A 10 -20.85 -59.09 42.08
N VAL A 11 -20.51 -60.36 41.79
CA VAL A 11 -19.39 -60.73 40.93
C VAL A 11 -19.68 -60.38 39.45
N LEU A 12 -20.92 -60.60 38.98
CA LEU A 12 -21.33 -60.23 37.64
C LEU A 12 -21.40 -58.69 37.43
N LEU A 13 -21.82 -57.93 38.47
CA LEU A 13 -21.81 -56.49 38.43
C LEU A 13 -20.40 -55.88 38.44
N SER A 14 -19.48 -56.51 39.19
CA SER A 14 -18.05 -56.12 39.20
C SER A 14 -17.35 -56.41 37.86
N LEU A 15 -17.63 -57.53 37.23
CA LEU A 15 -17.09 -57.88 35.92
C LEU A 15 -17.65 -56.99 34.80
N ALA A 16 -18.94 -56.54 34.91
CA ALA A 16 -19.53 -55.59 33.96
C ALA A 16 -18.93 -54.18 34.09
N LEU A 17 -18.55 -53.75 35.30
CA LEU A 17 -17.90 -52.48 35.57
C LEU A 17 -16.44 -52.43 35.08
N PHE A 18 -15.72 -53.56 35.18
CA PHE A 18 -14.35 -53.69 34.64
C PHE A 18 -14.32 -53.77 33.11
N GLY A 19 -15.35 -54.31 32.47
CA GLY A 19 -15.47 -54.37 30.99
C GLY A 19 -15.77 -53.00 30.35
N LEU A 20 -16.34 -52.04 31.10
CA LEU A 20 -16.61 -50.68 30.59
C LEU A 20 -15.38 -49.74 30.68
N ALA A 21 -14.43 -50.05 31.57
CA ALA A 21 -13.21 -49.26 31.71
C ALA A 21 -12.12 -49.62 30.68
N ALA A 22 -12.20 -50.81 30.07
CA ALA A 22 -11.19 -51.28 29.12
C ALA A 22 -11.40 -50.77 27.68
N CYS A 23 -12.58 -50.18 27.37
CA CYS A 23 -12.88 -49.68 25.99
C CYS A 23 -12.64 -48.18 25.79
N THR A 24 -12.22 -47.44 26.83
CA THR A 24 -12.01 -45.99 26.72
C THR A 24 -10.54 -45.59 26.61
N GLY A 25 -9.59 -46.53 26.88
CA GLY A 25 -8.16 -46.25 26.85
C GLY A 25 -7.64 -45.88 25.45
N ASP A 26 -8.23 -46.46 24.42
CA ASP A 26 -7.76 -46.28 23.04
C ASP A 26 -8.69 -45.36 22.21
N PHE A 27 -9.73 -44.80 22.83
CA PHE A 27 -10.74 -44.00 22.11
C PHE A 27 -10.14 -42.71 21.52
N GLU A 28 -9.18 -42.10 22.22
CA GLU A 28 -8.46 -40.93 21.70
C GLU A 28 -7.53 -41.32 20.54
N ASP A 29 -6.83 -42.47 20.65
CA ASP A 29 -5.92 -42.94 19.59
C ASP A 29 -6.68 -43.45 18.34
N ILE A 30 -7.84 -44.11 18.52
CA ILE A 30 -8.66 -44.61 17.41
C ILE A 30 -9.37 -43.46 16.67
N ASN A 31 -9.74 -42.42 17.37
CA ASN A 31 -10.37 -41.23 16.77
C ASN A 31 -9.35 -40.14 16.36
N ARG A 32 -8.08 -40.36 16.61
CA ARG A 32 -7.02 -39.47 16.13
C ARG A 32 -6.94 -39.57 14.61
N ASN A 33 -7.32 -38.51 13.95
CA ASN A 33 -7.12 -38.41 12.50
C ASN A 33 -5.61 -38.38 12.23
N THR A 34 -5.02 -39.51 11.81
CA THR A 34 -3.59 -39.65 11.54
C THR A 34 -3.08 -38.72 10.44
N ASN A 35 -3.99 -38.13 9.67
CA ASN A 35 -3.70 -37.11 8.68
C ASN A 35 -3.81 -35.67 9.24
N GLN A 36 -4.21 -35.51 10.51
CA GLN A 36 -4.28 -34.22 11.16
C GLN A 36 -2.91 -33.89 11.75
N VAL A 37 -2.34 -32.76 11.35
CA VAL A 37 -1.09 -32.25 11.92
C VAL A 37 -1.26 -32.04 13.41
N THR A 38 -0.42 -32.64 14.25
CA THR A 38 -0.47 -32.48 15.71
C THR A 38 -0.02 -31.09 16.14
N ASP A 39 -0.42 -30.67 17.36
CA ASP A 39 0.05 -29.40 17.91
C ASP A 39 1.58 -29.32 17.97
N ASP A 40 2.25 -30.41 18.39
CA ASP A 40 3.73 -30.48 18.39
C ASP A 40 4.33 -30.36 16.98
N GLN A 41 3.67 -30.91 15.97
CA GLN A 41 4.10 -30.74 14.56
C GLN A 41 3.81 -29.33 14.04
N MET A 42 2.76 -28.68 14.53
CA MET A 42 2.43 -27.29 14.19
C MET A 42 3.35 -26.30 14.91
N ASP A 43 3.86 -26.62 16.09
CA ASP A 43 4.84 -25.82 16.81
C ASP A 43 6.26 -26.04 16.28
N ALA A 44 6.52 -27.23 15.71
CA ALA A 44 7.78 -27.51 15.04
C ALA A 44 7.99 -26.53 13.88
N LEU A 45 9.17 -25.93 13.78
CA LEU A 45 9.57 -25.04 12.70
C LEU A 45 8.72 -23.74 12.61
N ASN A 46 8.17 -23.25 13.72
CA ASN A 46 7.35 -22.04 13.77
C ASN A 46 6.13 -22.05 12.81
N TYR A 47 5.57 -23.24 12.51
CA TYR A 47 4.52 -23.38 11.50
C TYR A 47 3.28 -22.50 11.82
N LYS A 48 2.79 -22.51 13.07
CA LYS A 48 1.61 -21.73 13.51
C LYS A 48 1.81 -20.22 13.31
N THR A 49 2.98 -19.73 13.64
CA THR A 49 3.33 -18.31 13.57
C THR A 49 3.76 -17.91 12.16
N GLY A 50 4.60 -18.73 11.53
CA GLY A 50 5.15 -18.46 10.20
C GLY A 50 4.10 -18.43 9.10
N THR A 51 3.08 -19.30 9.14
CA THR A 51 1.98 -19.25 8.16
C THR A 51 1.16 -17.95 8.25
N LYS A 52 0.95 -17.45 9.47
CA LYS A 52 0.26 -16.17 9.71
C LYS A 52 1.13 -14.98 9.31
N PHE A 53 2.44 -15.05 9.57
CA PHE A 53 3.40 -14.07 9.09
C PHE A 53 3.38 -13.96 7.57
N LYS A 54 3.41 -15.11 6.86
CA LYS A 54 3.27 -15.15 5.40
C LYS A 54 1.93 -14.57 4.92
N ALA A 55 0.83 -14.85 5.63
CA ALA A 55 -0.48 -14.29 5.32
C ALA A 55 -0.48 -12.75 5.42
N LEU A 56 0.12 -12.18 6.49
CA LEU A 56 0.25 -10.72 6.63
C LEU A 56 1.11 -10.12 5.52
N GLN A 57 2.23 -10.73 5.15
CA GLN A 57 3.05 -10.25 4.03
C GLN A 57 2.24 -10.14 2.74
N SER A 58 1.36 -11.13 2.47
CA SER A 58 0.54 -11.16 1.26
C SER A 58 -0.53 -10.04 1.18
N LEU A 59 -0.68 -9.25 2.25
CA LEU A 59 -1.66 -8.15 2.34
C LEU A 59 -1.03 -6.76 2.30
N VAL A 60 0.28 -6.62 2.48
CA VAL A 60 0.96 -5.30 2.40
C VAL A 60 0.71 -4.66 1.03
N ILE A 61 1.03 -5.40 -0.03
CA ILE A 61 0.46 -5.21 -1.37
C ILE A 61 -0.27 -6.53 -1.67
N PRO A 62 -1.59 -6.52 -1.81
CA PRO A 62 -2.35 -7.76 -1.94
C PRO A 62 -1.87 -8.62 -3.12
N VAL A 63 -1.56 -9.89 -2.87
CA VAL A 63 -1.13 -10.82 -3.94
C VAL A 63 -2.30 -11.52 -4.63
N GLN A 64 -3.47 -11.57 -4.00
CA GLN A 64 -4.69 -12.08 -4.59
C GLN A 64 -5.23 -11.06 -5.61
N GLU A 65 -5.52 -11.50 -6.84
CA GLU A 65 -5.81 -10.62 -7.98
C GLU A 65 -6.97 -9.65 -7.76
N HIS A 66 -8.08 -10.09 -7.20
CA HIS A 66 -9.22 -9.19 -6.95
C HIS A 66 -8.91 -8.19 -5.85
N MET A 67 -8.26 -8.61 -4.76
CA MET A 67 -7.83 -7.66 -3.71
C MET A 67 -6.84 -6.65 -4.27
N TYR A 68 -5.87 -7.08 -5.08
CA TYR A 68 -4.95 -6.17 -5.76
C TYR A 68 -5.72 -5.21 -6.68
N GLN A 69 -6.62 -5.73 -7.50
CA GLN A 69 -7.39 -4.94 -8.45
C GLN A 69 -8.18 -3.83 -7.75
N PHE A 70 -8.89 -4.13 -6.66
CA PHE A 70 -9.68 -3.13 -5.94
C PHE A 70 -8.83 -2.13 -5.16
N ASN A 71 -7.69 -2.54 -4.61
CA ASN A 71 -6.83 -1.67 -3.82
C ASN A 71 -5.88 -0.82 -4.68
N GLU A 72 -5.30 -1.39 -5.74
CA GLU A 72 -4.31 -0.72 -6.59
C GLU A 72 -4.89 -0.29 -7.93
N SER A 73 -5.42 -1.23 -8.72
CA SER A 73 -5.74 -0.95 -10.12
C SER A 73 -7.01 -0.12 -10.31
N LEU A 74 -8.00 -0.22 -9.41
CA LEU A 74 -9.28 0.47 -9.53
C LEU A 74 -9.36 1.74 -8.69
N SER A 75 -8.60 1.85 -7.59
CA SER A 75 -8.62 3.02 -6.70
C SER A 75 -7.29 3.78 -6.71
N GLY A 76 -6.25 3.28 -6.05
CA GLY A 76 -4.98 3.98 -5.93
C GLY A 76 -4.30 4.28 -7.27
N GLY A 77 -4.31 3.34 -8.20
CA GLY A 77 -3.69 3.49 -9.53
C GLY A 77 -4.27 4.64 -10.35
N PRO A 78 -5.59 4.71 -10.55
CA PRO A 78 -6.21 5.84 -11.23
C PRO A 78 -5.99 7.17 -10.51
N PHE A 79 -6.18 7.22 -9.20
CA PHE A 79 -6.01 8.47 -8.45
C PHE A 79 -4.56 8.94 -8.36
N GLY A 80 -3.61 7.99 -8.48
CA GLY A 80 -2.18 8.27 -8.58
C GLY A 80 -1.67 8.54 -10.00
N GLY A 81 -2.55 8.49 -11.02
CA GLY A 81 -2.17 8.78 -12.40
C GLY A 81 -1.50 7.63 -13.15
N TYR A 82 -1.56 6.40 -12.64
CA TYR A 82 -0.80 5.26 -13.18
C TYR A 82 -1.57 4.39 -14.17
N ILE A 83 -2.85 4.17 -13.91
CA ILE A 83 -3.64 3.12 -14.57
C ILE A 83 -5.07 3.62 -14.79
N GLY A 84 -5.66 3.32 -15.95
CA GLY A 84 -7.06 3.58 -16.23
C GLY A 84 -7.78 2.32 -16.72
N ALA A 85 -9.09 2.25 -16.49
CA ALA A 85 -9.93 1.12 -16.84
C ALA A 85 -10.24 1.09 -18.34
N THR A 86 -10.25 -0.11 -18.93
CA THR A 86 -10.58 -0.35 -20.35
C THR A 86 -11.99 -0.94 -20.56
N VAL A 87 -12.67 -1.31 -19.47
CA VAL A 87 -13.92 -2.07 -19.54
C VAL A 87 -15.10 -1.17 -19.85
N ASP A 88 -15.68 -1.35 -21.03
CA ASP A 88 -16.78 -0.56 -21.58
C ASP A 88 -18.14 -0.80 -20.89
N THR A 89 -18.30 -1.92 -20.19
CA THR A 89 -19.52 -2.25 -19.44
C THR A 89 -19.55 -1.70 -18.01
N TRP A 90 -18.44 -1.18 -17.51
CA TRP A 90 -18.36 -0.60 -16.16
C TRP A 90 -18.93 0.81 -16.11
N GLN A 91 -20.20 0.92 -15.70
CA GLN A 91 -20.91 2.21 -15.56
C GLN A 91 -20.60 2.92 -14.24
N THR A 92 -20.17 2.17 -13.22
CA THR A 92 -19.76 2.67 -11.91
C THR A 92 -18.29 2.34 -11.69
N LYS A 93 -17.47 3.36 -11.38
CA LYS A 93 -16.01 3.22 -11.22
C LYS A 93 -15.50 4.19 -10.16
N PHE A 94 -14.40 3.84 -9.50
CA PHE A 94 -13.69 4.80 -8.64
C PHE A 94 -13.20 6.01 -9.45
N GLU A 95 -12.61 5.79 -10.62
CA GLU A 95 -12.01 6.84 -11.46
C GLU A 95 -13.03 7.85 -12.01
N THR A 96 -14.32 7.53 -12.03
CA THR A 96 -15.41 8.48 -12.35
C THR A 96 -16.17 8.94 -11.10
N TYR A 97 -15.64 8.67 -9.92
CA TYR A 97 -16.12 9.07 -8.59
C TYR A 97 -17.50 8.52 -8.21
N ASN A 98 -17.91 7.39 -8.79
CA ASN A 98 -19.20 6.75 -8.50
C ASN A 98 -19.08 5.23 -8.28
N PRO A 99 -18.13 4.74 -7.45
CA PRO A 99 -17.95 3.30 -7.24
C PRO A 99 -19.21 2.67 -6.67
N SER A 100 -19.52 1.43 -7.12
CA SER A 100 -20.63 0.66 -6.57
C SER A 100 -20.42 0.33 -5.08
N ALA A 101 -21.52 0.01 -4.38
CA ALA A 101 -21.46 -0.43 -2.99
C ALA A 101 -20.55 -1.65 -2.82
N ASP A 102 -20.66 -2.62 -3.73
CA ASP A 102 -19.86 -3.84 -3.72
C ASP A 102 -18.34 -3.56 -3.88
N TRP A 103 -17.96 -2.58 -4.69
CA TRP A 103 -16.57 -2.20 -4.87
C TRP A 103 -15.97 -1.52 -3.62
N ARG A 104 -16.75 -0.70 -2.91
CA ARG A 104 -16.28 0.06 -1.73
C ARG A 104 -15.86 -0.79 -0.55
N LYS A 105 -16.38 -2.02 -0.42
CA LYS A 105 -16.03 -2.91 0.70
C LYS A 105 -14.59 -3.45 0.62
N TRP A 106 -14.03 -3.62 -0.59
CA TRP A 106 -12.75 -4.28 -0.79
C TRP A 106 -11.57 -3.54 -0.16
N PRO A 107 -11.37 -2.21 -0.37
CA PRO A 107 -10.23 -1.51 0.23
C PRO A 107 -10.37 -1.26 1.74
N PHE A 108 -11.51 -1.56 2.35
CA PHE A 108 -11.77 -1.34 3.78
C PHE A 108 -12.07 -2.64 4.53
N ALA A 109 -13.30 -3.13 4.44
CA ALA A 109 -13.77 -4.25 5.25
C ALA A 109 -12.97 -5.54 5.01
N ASN A 110 -12.68 -5.85 3.74
CA ASN A 110 -11.92 -7.05 3.40
C ASN A 110 -10.46 -6.94 3.89
N VAL A 111 -9.80 -5.79 3.67
CA VAL A 111 -8.42 -5.60 4.15
C VAL A 111 -8.32 -5.70 5.66
N ILE A 112 -9.23 -5.04 6.39
CA ILE A 112 -9.24 -5.08 7.86
C ILE A 112 -9.46 -6.51 8.36
N THR A 113 -10.47 -7.21 7.86
CA THR A 113 -10.81 -8.57 8.30
C THR A 113 -9.66 -9.55 8.03
N GLU A 114 -9.11 -9.52 6.82
CA GLU A 114 -8.00 -10.40 6.42
C GLU A 114 -6.72 -10.10 7.23
N THR A 115 -6.49 -8.86 7.62
CA THR A 115 -5.31 -8.45 8.42
C THR A 115 -5.42 -8.91 9.86
N TYR A 116 -6.56 -8.69 10.50
CA TYR A 116 -6.66 -8.92 11.96
C TYR A 116 -6.74 -10.39 12.35
N THR A 117 -7.20 -11.28 11.48
CA THR A 117 -7.21 -12.72 11.76
C THR A 117 -5.79 -13.30 11.97
N PRO A 118 -4.84 -13.17 11.02
CA PRO A 118 -3.47 -13.64 11.23
C PRO A 118 -2.72 -12.81 12.28
N TYR A 119 -2.94 -11.49 12.34
CA TYR A 119 -2.33 -10.62 13.34
C TYR A 119 -2.63 -11.10 14.78
N LYS A 120 -3.91 -11.21 15.14
CA LYS A 120 -4.33 -11.71 16.46
C LYS A 120 -3.84 -13.14 16.71
N GLY A 121 -3.82 -13.96 15.67
CA GLY A 121 -3.30 -15.32 15.75
C GLY A 121 -1.81 -15.40 16.07
N ILE A 122 -1.02 -14.34 15.80
CA ILE A 122 0.37 -14.23 16.24
C ILE A 122 0.41 -13.64 17.65
N VAL A 123 -0.09 -12.42 17.85
CA VAL A 123 0.11 -11.70 19.12
C VAL A 123 -0.53 -12.38 20.34
N ASN A 124 -1.58 -13.18 20.13
CA ASN A 124 -2.23 -13.97 21.19
C ASN A 124 -1.74 -15.44 21.24
N GLY A 125 -0.94 -15.87 20.27
CA GLY A 125 -0.53 -17.27 20.10
C GLY A 125 0.92 -17.56 20.42
N THR A 126 1.74 -16.55 20.72
CA THR A 126 3.16 -16.72 21.06
C THR A 126 3.65 -15.63 22.00
N GLU A 127 4.72 -15.96 22.76
CA GLU A 127 5.49 -14.99 23.56
C GLU A 127 6.80 -14.58 22.83
N ASP A 128 7.04 -15.07 21.61
CA ASP A 128 8.20 -14.71 20.82
C ASP A 128 8.11 -13.23 20.40
N GLU A 129 8.96 -12.41 21.02
CA GLU A 129 8.98 -10.96 20.77
C GLU A 129 9.29 -10.60 19.31
N VAL A 130 10.11 -11.40 18.60
CA VAL A 130 10.44 -11.16 17.18
C VAL A 130 9.23 -11.42 16.30
N ALA A 131 8.47 -12.49 16.56
CA ALA A 131 7.23 -12.78 15.87
C ALA A 131 6.19 -11.67 16.07
N ILE A 132 6.06 -11.17 17.30
CA ILE A 132 5.14 -10.06 17.65
C ILE A 132 5.59 -8.77 16.97
N ALA A 133 6.91 -8.47 16.96
CA ALA A 133 7.46 -7.31 16.27
C ALA A 133 7.18 -7.33 14.76
N PHE A 134 7.36 -8.48 14.11
CA PHE A 134 6.99 -8.67 12.71
C PHE A 134 5.48 -8.48 12.48
N ALA A 135 4.63 -9.01 13.34
CA ALA A 135 3.19 -8.84 13.21
C ALA A 135 2.78 -7.35 13.31
N ARG A 136 3.35 -6.60 14.27
CA ARG A 136 3.12 -5.15 14.43
C ARG A 136 3.62 -4.35 13.22
N LEU A 137 4.85 -4.61 12.77
CA LEU A 137 5.42 -3.97 11.57
C LEU A 137 4.50 -4.18 10.35
N LEU A 138 4.05 -5.42 10.10
CA LEU A 138 3.20 -5.73 8.96
C LEU A 138 1.79 -5.14 9.11
N ARG A 139 1.22 -5.12 10.34
CA ARG A 139 -0.03 -4.40 10.58
C ARG A 139 0.09 -2.94 10.22
N VAL A 140 1.15 -2.26 10.64
CA VAL A 140 1.39 -0.86 10.28
C VAL A 140 1.57 -0.72 8.76
N ALA A 141 2.34 -1.61 8.12
CA ALA A 141 2.55 -1.58 6.66
C ALA A 141 1.26 -1.73 5.86
N ILE A 142 0.27 -2.45 6.38
CA ILE A 142 -1.04 -2.61 5.73
C ILE A 142 -1.96 -1.43 6.09
N MET A 143 -2.11 -1.16 7.39
CA MET A 143 -3.17 -0.27 7.89
C MET A 143 -2.89 1.22 7.66
N HIS A 144 -1.59 1.65 7.50
CA HIS A 144 -1.32 3.04 7.12
C HIS A 144 -1.93 3.37 5.75
N ARG A 145 -1.98 2.40 4.83
CA ARG A 145 -2.59 2.57 3.51
C ARG A 145 -4.12 2.69 3.60
N VAL A 146 -4.72 1.99 4.58
CA VAL A 146 -6.16 2.08 4.85
C VAL A 146 -6.51 3.46 5.42
N THR A 147 -5.81 3.92 6.48
CA THR A 147 -6.07 5.26 7.03
C THR A 147 -5.74 6.37 6.05
N ASP A 148 -4.72 6.23 5.21
CA ASP A 148 -4.42 7.18 4.14
C ASP A 148 -5.53 7.26 3.10
N SER A 149 -6.26 6.16 2.89
CA SER A 149 -7.38 6.13 1.94
C SER A 149 -8.70 6.62 2.54
N TYR A 150 -8.91 6.49 3.85
CA TYR A 150 -10.22 6.75 4.48
C TYR A 150 -10.23 7.87 5.53
N GLY A 151 -9.10 8.18 6.16
CA GLY A 151 -9.01 9.03 7.35
C GLY A 151 -9.21 8.20 8.63
N PRO A 152 -10.16 8.52 9.52
CA PRO A 152 -10.46 7.70 10.69
C PRO A 152 -10.76 6.24 10.35
N ILE A 153 -10.19 5.30 11.11
CA ILE A 153 -10.40 3.85 10.94
C ILE A 153 -10.47 3.14 12.29
N PRO A 154 -11.12 1.96 12.38
CA PRO A 154 -10.93 1.06 13.51
C PRO A 154 -9.46 0.61 13.56
N TYR A 155 -8.74 0.88 14.65
CA TYR A 155 -7.33 0.51 14.80
C TYR A 155 -7.00 0.01 16.22
N SER A 156 -6.96 0.88 17.22
CA SER A 156 -6.54 0.52 18.59
C SER A 156 -7.48 -0.45 19.27
N LYS A 157 -8.78 -0.32 19.03
CA LYS A 157 -9.82 -1.16 19.64
C LYS A 157 -9.92 -2.56 19.03
N LEU A 158 -9.38 -2.78 17.84
CA LEU A 158 -9.47 -4.07 17.17
C LEU A 158 -8.62 -5.16 17.82
N GLU A 159 -7.54 -4.79 18.52
CA GLU A 159 -6.64 -5.76 19.15
C GLU A 159 -7.33 -6.54 20.26
N SER A 160 -8.13 -5.85 21.07
CA SER A 160 -8.81 -6.41 22.26
C SER A 160 -10.24 -6.89 21.99
N ASN A 161 -10.79 -6.70 20.79
CA ASN A 161 -12.17 -7.06 20.47
C ASN A 161 -12.25 -8.24 19.50
N GLU A 162 -13.28 -9.06 19.64
CA GLU A 162 -13.57 -10.17 18.72
C GLU A 162 -14.22 -9.67 17.41
N SER A 163 -15.00 -8.59 17.49
CA SER A 163 -15.67 -7.95 16.34
C SER A 163 -14.77 -6.95 15.64
N VAL A 164 -14.93 -6.80 14.33
CA VAL A 164 -14.36 -5.72 13.53
C VAL A 164 -15.22 -4.44 13.56
N TYR A 165 -16.43 -4.50 14.09
CA TYR A 165 -17.35 -3.37 14.23
C TYR A 165 -17.15 -2.68 15.58
N VAL A 166 -16.09 -1.88 15.65
CA VAL A 166 -15.67 -1.16 16.86
C VAL A 166 -15.60 0.34 16.59
N GLU A 167 -15.30 1.12 17.63
CA GLU A 167 -15.06 2.55 17.53
C GLU A 167 -13.86 2.84 16.58
N TYR A 168 -13.94 3.96 15.88
CA TYR A 168 -12.87 4.44 15.01
C TYR A 168 -11.93 5.35 15.82
N ASP A 169 -10.66 5.21 15.58
CA ASP A 169 -9.68 6.20 16.02
C ASP A 169 -9.59 7.34 14.99
N SER A 170 -9.33 8.56 15.45
CA SER A 170 -8.98 9.67 14.58
C SER A 170 -7.70 9.36 13.79
N GLN A 171 -7.51 9.97 12.62
CA GLN A 171 -6.32 9.69 11.83
C GLN A 171 -5.04 10.09 12.57
N GLU A 172 -5.05 11.18 13.35
CA GLU A 172 -3.93 11.56 14.21
C GLU A 172 -3.62 10.48 15.25
N ALA A 173 -4.64 9.91 15.91
CA ALA A 173 -4.46 8.85 16.91
C ALA A 173 -3.92 7.56 16.26
N VAL A 174 -4.41 7.20 15.07
CA VAL A 174 -3.92 6.05 14.30
C VAL A 174 -2.43 6.20 13.99
N TYR A 175 -1.99 7.36 13.46
CA TYR A 175 -0.60 7.63 13.17
C TYR A 175 0.29 7.59 14.41
N THR A 176 -0.19 8.17 15.52
CA THR A 176 0.53 8.13 16.81
C THR A 176 0.77 6.69 17.25
N LYS A 177 -0.29 5.86 17.22
CA LYS A 177 -0.18 4.45 17.61
C LYS A 177 0.72 3.65 16.68
N MET A 178 0.65 3.90 15.37
CA MET A 178 1.52 3.26 14.39
C MET A 178 3.00 3.61 14.60
N PHE A 179 3.33 4.84 14.97
CA PHE A 179 4.72 5.20 15.30
C PHE A 179 5.20 4.48 16.56
N GLU A 180 4.36 4.36 17.62
CA GLU A 180 4.70 3.59 18.81
C GLU A 180 5.01 2.12 18.47
N GLU A 181 4.18 1.50 17.63
CA GLU A 181 4.36 0.11 17.20
C GLU A 181 5.59 -0.09 16.31
N LEU A 182 5.88 0.86 15.43
CA LEU A 182 7.11 0.82 14.64
C LEU A 182 8.35 1.01 15.51
N ASP A 183 8.34 1.94 16.46
CA ASP A 183 9.46 2.19 17.36
C ASP A 183 9.77 0.94 18.19
N GLU A 184 8.74 0.27 18.73
CA GLU A 184 8.89 -0.99 19.45
C GLU A 184 9.40 -2.12 18.55
N ALA A 185 8.85 -2.26 17.35
CA ALA A 185 9.31 -3.27 16.40
C ALA A 185 10.76 -3.05 15.95
N ILE A 186 11.16 -1.80 15.68
CA ILE A 186 12.53 -1.42 15.33
C ILE A 186 13.49 -1.75 16.48
N GLU A 187 13.12 -1.44 17.73
CA GLU A 187 13.94 -1.78 18.90
C GLU A 187 14.15 -3.29 19.02
N ILE A 188 13.07 -4.08 18.93
CA ILE A 188 13.14 -5.54 19.04
C ILE A 188 13.95 -6.14 17.89
N LEU A 189 13.68 -5.77 16.65
CA LEU A 189 14.41 -6.27 15.49
C LEU A 189 15.88 -5.84 15.53
N GLY A 190 16.18 -4.62 15.99
CA GLY A 190 17.53 -4.08 16.10
C GLY A 190 18.43 -4.90 17.03
N ARG A 191 17.91 -5.40 18.14
CA ARG A 191 18.68 -6.27 19.07
C ARG A 191 18.76 -7.73 18.62
N ASN A 192 18.00 -8.12 17.59
CA ASN A 192 17.88 -9.49 17.10
C ASN A 192 18.46 -9.70 15.67
N THR A 193 19.26 -8.78 15.15
CA THR A 193 19.82 -8.84 13.78
C THR A 193 20.76 -10.03 13.53
N THR A 194 21.26 -10.67 14.59
CA THR A 194 22.15 -11.84 14.52
C THR A 194 21.41 -13.19 14.55
N LEU A 195 20.09 -13.18 14.66
CA LEU A 195 19.32 -14.44 14.58
C LEU A 195 19.51 -15.11 13.22
N PRO A 196 19.62 -16.45 13.20
CA PRO A 196 19.77 -17.18 11.95
C PRO A 196 18.56 -16.97 11.03
N ALA A 197 18.81 -16.66 9.76
CA ALA A 197 17.75 -16.45 8.77
C ALA A 197 16.84 -17.69 8.62
N GLU A 198 17.36 -18.89 8.86
CA GLU A 198 16.64 -20.16 8.78
C GLU A 198 15.39 -20.21 9.68
N ALA A 199 15.37 -19.44 10.77
CA ALA A 199 14.20 -19.37 11.65
C ALA A 199 12.95 -18.88 10.92
N TRP A 200 13.09 -17.97 9.96
CA TRP A 200 12.00 -17.30 9.25
C TRP A 200 11.98 -17.53 7.73
N SER A 201 13.10 -17.95 7.11
CA SER A 201 13.30 -17.99 5.66
C SER A 201 12.20 -18.74 4.89
N ARG A 202 11.65 -19.80 5.48
CA ARG A 202 10.56 -20.59 4.87
C ARG A 202 9.26 -19.79 4.67
N TYR A 203 9.00 -18.82 5.54
CA TYR A 203 7.76 -18.05 5.59
C TYR A 203 7.93 -16.61 5.12
N ASP A 204 9.17 -16.17 4.97
CA ASP A 204 9.51 -14.82 4.55
C ASP A 204 9.73 -14.78 3.03
N GLY A 205 8.73 -14.24 2.33
CA GLY A 205 8.79 -14.02 0.88
C GLY A 205 9.44 -12.71 0.48
N VAL A 206 9.97 -11.92 1.43
CA VAL A 206 10.55 -10.59 1.16
C VAL A 206 12.06 -10.62 1.30
N TYR A 207 12.56 -10.98 2.48
CA TYR A 207 14.00 -10.95 2.80
C TYR A 207 14.55 -12.29 3.25
N TYR A 208 13.76 -13.37 3.11
CA TYR A 208 14.19 -14.74 3.40
C TYR A 208 14.79 -14.92 4.80
N GLY A 209 14.24 -14.19 5.79
CA GLY A 209 14.65 -14.23 7.19
C GLY A 209 15.76 -13.26 7.58
N ASN A 210 16.19 -12.38 6.68
CA ASN A 210 17.22 -11.37 6.98
C ASN A 210 16.65 -10.21 7.80
N ILE A 211 16.82 -10.26 9.13
CA ILE A 211 16.29 -9.25 10.06
C ILE A 211 16.93 -7.88 9.84
N ALA A 212 18.19 -7.80 9.42
CA ALA A 212 18.83 -6.52 9.15
C ALA A 212 18.17 -5.77 7.97
N GLN A 213 17.70 -6.48 6.93
CA GLN A 213 16.95 -5.87 5.84
C GLN A 213 15.52 -5.50 6.29
N TRP A 214 14.88 -6.32 7.13
CA TRP A 214 13.62 -5.95 7.75
C TRP A 214 13.70 -4.68 8.60
N LEU A 215 14.81 -4.47 9.32
CA LEU A 215 15.06 -3.26 10.09
C LEU A 215 15.17 -2.03 9.18
N LYS A 216 15.87 -2.15 8.03
CA LYS A 216 15.92 -1.07 7.02
C LYS A 216 14.54 -0.77 6.45
N TYR A 217 13.73 -1.80 6.17
CA TYR A 217 12.35 -1.60 5.72
C TYR A 217 11.49 -0.89 6.77
N ALA A 218 11.58 -1.29 8.05
CA ALA A 218 10.83 -0.66 9.13
C ALA A 218 11.18 0.83 9.28
N ASN A 219 12.46 1.20 9.23
CA ASN A 219 12.90 2.59 9.23
C ASN A 219 12.43 3.34 7.97
N SER A 220 12.46 2.70 6.79
CA SER A 220 11.98 3.33 5.55
C SER A 220 10.46 3.59 5.59
N LEU A 221 9.68 2.66 6.14
CA LEU A 221 8.25 2.85 6.39
C LEU A 221 8.01 3.99 7.38
N LYS A 222 8.80 4.06 8.48
CA LYS A 222 8.76 5.17 9.43
C LYS A 222 9.05 6.50 8.75
N LEU A 223 10.04 6.56 7.85
CA LEU A 223 10.37 7.75 7.06
C LEU A 223 9.21 8.16 6.14
N ARG A 224 8.60 7.22 5.40
CA ARG A 224 7.40 7.48 4.56
C ARG A 224 6.28 8.10 5.38
N MET A 225 5.94 7.49 6.51
CA MET A 225 4.89 7.97 7.40
C MET A 225 5.22 9.33 8.04
N ALA A 226 6.48 9.56 8.41
CA ALA A 226 6.94 10.85 8.94
C ALA A 226 6.77 11.96 7.90
N MET A 227 7.25 11.74 6.67
CA MET A 227 7.12 12.73 5.59
C MET A 227 5.66 13.00 5.21
N ARG A 228 4.74 12.03 5.41
CA ARG A 228 3.30 12.24 5.24
C ARG A 228 2.78 13.37 6.14
N LEU A 229 3.34 13.55 7.32
CA LEU A 229 2.94 14.57 8.30
C LEU A 229 3.60 15.93 8.09
N SER A 230 4.43 16.10 7.06
CA SER A 230 5.28 17.29 6.87
C SER A 230 4.54 18.64 6.84
N TYR A 231 3.24 18.64 6.47
CA TYR A 231 2.42 19.85 6.46
C TYR A 231 1.51 19.99 7.70
N VAL A 232 1.03 18.89 8.27
CA VAL A 232 0.07 18.93 9.38
C VAL A 232 0.73 18.95 10.75
N LYS A 233 1.86 18.28 10.92
CA LYS A 233 2.64 18.17 12.17
C LYS A 233 4.15 18.22 11.85
N SER A 234 4.60 19.34 11.32
CA SER A 234 5.97 19.51 10.80
C SER A 234 7.07 19.12 11.80
N ASP A 235 6.91 19.48 13.10
CA ASP A 235 7.91 19.14 14.12
C ASP A 235 7.98 17.63 14.38
N VAL A 236 6.83 16.95 14.44
CA VAL A 236 6.76 15.48 14.58
C VAL A 236 7.36 14.81 13.34
N ALA A 237 6.99 15.29 12.14
CA ALA A 237 7.53 14.80 10.88
C ALA A 237 9.06 14.89 10.84
N ARG A 238 9.62 16.06 11.19
CA ARG A 238 11.07 16.28 11.24
C ARG A 238 11.76 15.33 12.21
N ALA A 239 11.23 15.20 13.44
CA ALA A 239 11.82 14.35 14.46
C ALA A 239 11.79 12.87 14.05
N LYS A 240 10.63 12.35 13.65
CA LYS A 240 10.47 10.94 13.25
C LYS A 240 11.23 10.58 11.97
N ALA A 241 11.34 11.51 11.02
CA ALA A 241 12.16 11.33 9.83
C ALA A 241 13.65 11.26 10.18
N ALA A 242 14.14 12.17 11.05
CA ALA A 242 15.53 12.15 11.51
C ALA A 242 15.88 10.84 12.24
N GLU A 243 14.99 10.37 13.13
CA GLU A 243 15.15 9.07 13.80
C GLU A 243 15.24 7.91 12.79
N ALA A 244 14.37 7.89 11.79
CA ALA A 244 14.33 6.85 10.76
C ALA A 244 15.61 6.83 9.91
N ILE A 245 16.07 8.00 9.46
CA ILE A 245 17.31 8.15 8.68
C ILE A 245 18.51 7.70 9.51
N ALA A 246 18.61 8.12 10.76
CA ALA A 246 19.71 7.72 11.65
C ALA A 246 19.68 6.21 11.97
N GLY A 247 18.50 5.59 12.00
CA GLY A 247 18.32 4.16 12.21
C GLY A 247 18.72 3.28 11.01
N GLY A 248 18.95 3.88 9.85
CA GLY A 248 19.30 3.21 8.58
C GLY A 248 18.09 2.78 7.78
N VAL A 249 17.87 3.44 6.63
CA VAL A 249 16.83 3.16 5.67
C VAL A 249 17.33 2.28 4.51
N ILE A 250 16.46 1.91 3.58
CA ILE A 250 16.85 1.23 2.34
C ILE A 250 17.62 2.24 1.45
N GLU A 251 18.92 2.00 1.22
CA GLU A 251 19.78 2.89 0.44
C GLU A 251 20.30 2.26 -0.86
N ALA A 252 20.14 0.95 -1.03
CA ALA A 252 20.59 0.21 -2.20
C ALA A 252 19.49 -0.71 -2.74
N ASN A 253 19.45 -0.93 -4.06
CA ASN A 253 18.44 -1.77 -4.71
C ASN A 253 18.45 -3.23 -4.23
N ALA A 254 19.59 -3.72 -3.70
CA ALA A 254 19.68 -5.04 -3.08
C ALA A 254 18.85 -5.18 -1.78
N ASP A 255 18.46 -4.06 -1.18
CA ASP A 255 17.64 -4.01 0.04
C ASP A 255 16.16 -3.68 -0.25
N ASN A 256 15.77 -3.55 -1.51
CA ASN A 256 14.38 -3.27 -1.89
C ASN A 256 13.43 -4.28 -1.25
N ALA A 257 12.36 -3.79 -0.62
CA ALA A 257 11.30 -4.63 -0.09
C ALA A 257 10.34 -5.01 -1.23
N ALA A 258 10.35 -6.29 -1.60
CA ALA A 258 9.45 -6.82 -2.60
C ALA A 258 9.04 -8.26 -2.24
N MET A 259 7.74 -8.54 -2.31
CA MET A 259 7.21 -9.87 -2.00
C MET A 259 7.34 -10.79 -3.21
N HIS A 260 8.11 -11.87 -3.05
CA HIS A 260 8.21 -12.96 -4.01
C HIS A 260 7.11 -13.99 -3.76
N ALA A 261 5.99 -13.83 -4.45
CA ALA A 261 4.90 -14.81 -4.43
C ALA A 261 5.22 -16.00 -5.37
N ALA A 262 4.52 -17.12 -5.20
CA ALA A 262 4.68 -18.27 -6.09
C ALA A 262 4.30 -17.92 -7.55
N GLU A 263 3.38 -16.97 -7.72
CA GLU A 263 2.94 -16.42 -9.01
C GLU A 263 2.46 -14.99 -8.80
N ASN A 264 2.83 -14.09 -9.72
CA ASN A 264 2.26 -12.76 -9.76
C ASN A 264 0.92 -12.78 -10.51
N ARG A 265 -0.18 -12.81 -9.76
CA ARG A 265 -1.53 -12.91 -10.31
C ARG A 265 -2.04 -11.62 -10.94
N THR A 266 -1.29 -10.51 -10.88
CA THR A 266 -1.65 -9.29 -11.61
C THR A 266 -1.51 -9.46 -13.13
N THR A 267 -0.79 -10.50 -13.58
CA THR A 267 -0.78 -10.93 -15.00
C THR A 267 -2.18 -11.18 -15.53
N LEU A 268 -3.07 -11.77 -14.71
CA LEU A 268 -4.47 -11.96 -15.09
C LEU A 268 -5.16 -10.62 -15.40
N ILE A 269 -4.95 -9.61 -14.56
CA ILE A 269 -5.59 -8.28 -14.66
C ILE A 269 -5.13 -7.54 -15.93
N TYR A 270 -3.82 -7.52 -16.16
CA TYR A 270 -3.22 -6.68 -17.21
C TYR A 270 -3.08 -7.40 -18.55
N ASN A 271 -2.76 -8.70 -18.55
CA ASN A 271 -2.48 -9.46 -19.75
C ASN A 271 -3.70 -10.27 -20.22
N ASP A 272 -4.32 -11.06 -19.33
CA ASP A 272 -5.36 -12.00 -19.73
C ASP A 272 -6.73 -11.32 -19.82
N TRP A 273 -7.15 -10.64 -18.76
CA TRP A 273 -8.42 -9.89 -18.78
C TRP A 273 -8.29 -8.59 -19.55
N GLY A 274 -7.14 -7.91 -19.45
CA GLY A 274 -6.92 -6.63 -20.11
C GLY A 274 -7.86 -5.54 -19.59
N ASP A 275 -8.24 -5.59 -18.32
CA ASP A 275 -9.19 -4.65 -17.69
C ASP A 275 -8.62 -3.25 -17.52
N HIS A 276 -7.30 -3.11 -17.66
CA HIS A 276 -6.59 -1.86 -17.42
C HIS A 276 -5.51 -1.62 -18.46
N ARG A 277 -5.15 -0.34 -18.63
CA ARG A 277 -3.98 0.13 -19.39
C ARG A 277 -3.25 1.20 -18.60
N VAL A 278 -2.00 1.45 -18.96
CA VAL A 278 -1.19 2.52 -18.37
C VAL A 278 -1.89 3.86 -18.53
N GLY A 279 -1.89 4.67 -17.48
CA GLY A 279 -2.53 5.98 -17.47
C GLY A 279 -1.83 7.00 -18.39
N ALA A 280 -2.61 7.92 -18.93
CA ALA A 280 -2.08 9.02 -19.76
C ALA A 280 -1.11 9.90 -18.97
N ASP A 281 -1.36 10.10 -17.67
CA ASP A 281 -0.56 10.97 -16.84
C ASP A 281 0.90 10.56 -16.80
N ILE A 282 1.22 9.32 -16.41
CA ILE A 282 2.60 8.86 -16.31
C ILE A 282 3.30 8.87 -17.68
N LEU A 283 2.60 8.49 -18.75
CA LEU A 283 3.20 8.50 -20.08
C LEU A 283 3.39 9.90 -20.65
N CYS A 284 2.57 10.90 -20.29
CA CYS A 284 2.81 12.29 -20.65
C CYS A 284 4.13 12.82 -20.05
N TYR A 285 4.40 12.52 -18.78
CA TYR A 285 5.66 12.88 -18.15
C TYR A 285 6.84 12.14 -18.78
N MET A 286 6.78 10.82 -18.90
CA MET A 286 7.89 10.02 -19.41
C MET A 286 8.17 10.26 -20.90
N ASN A 287 7.14 10.41 -21.74
CA ASN A 287 7.30 10.79 -23.15
C ASN A 287 7.93 12.17 -23.29
N GLY A 288 7.49 13.14 -22.49
CA GLY A 288 8.01 14.49 -22.52
C GLY A 288 9.48 14.56 -22.12
N TYR A 289 9.85 13.83 -21.09
CA TYR A 289 11.24 13.71 -20.63
C TYR A 289 12.12 12.84 -21.56
N LYS A 290 11.52 12.07 -22.47
CA LYS A 290 12.22 10.99 -23.21
C LYS A 290 12.90 10.02 -22.25
N ASP A 291 12.15 9.61 -21.23
CA ASP A 291 12.66 8.82 -20.10
C ASP A 291 13.07 7.40 -20.55
N PRO A 292 14.35 7.03 -20.41
CA PRO A 292 14.83 5.69 -20.81
C PRO A 292 14.22 4.52 -20.01
N ARG A 293 13.62 4.78 -18.84
CA ARG A 293 12.94 3.76 -18.05
C ARG A 293 11.61 3.31 -18.67
N MET A 294 11.03 4.12 -19.57
CA MET A 294 9.71 3.86 -20.16
C MET A 294 9.65 2.50 -20.88
N GLU A 295 10.64 2.17 -21.69
CA GLU A 295 10.73 0.89 -22.42
C GLU A 295 10.96 -0.32 -21.50
N LYS A 296 11.39 -0.07 -20.26
CA LYS A 296 11.61 -1.11 -19.23
C LYS A 296 10.38 -1.34 -18.37
N MET A 297 9.42 -0.43 -18.39
CA MET A 297 8.23 -0.45 -17.56
C MET A 297 6.95 -0.77 -18.35
N PHE A 298 6.92 -0.39 -19.63
CA PHE A 298 5.70 -0.43 -20.44
C PHE A 298 5.93 -1.09 -21.80
N LEU A 299 4.85 -1.71 -22.29
CA LEU A 299 4.73 -2.18 -23.67
C LEU A 299 4.10 -1.08 -24.51
N ALA A 300 4.65 -0.84 -25.70
CA ALA A 300 4.01 0.01 -26.67
C ALA A 300 2.65 -0.54 -27.10
N ASN A 301 1.78 0.31 -27.64
CA ASN A 301 0.51 -0.11 -28.23
C ASN A 301 0.72 -0.85 -29.57
N ASP A 302 -0.37 -1.28 -30.22
CA ASP A 302 -0.30 -2.08 -31.46
C ASP A 302 0.36 -1.36 -32.67
N VAL A 303 0.56 -0.04 -32.59
CA VAL A 303 1.25 0.73 -33.65
C VAL A 303 2.67 1.16 -33.24
N GLY A 304 3.15 0.73 -32.08
CA GLY A 304 4.52 0.98 -31.61
C GLY A 304 4.69 2.25 -30.78
N ASP A 305 3.60 2.92 -30.40
CA ASP A 305 3.63 4.16 -29.62
C ASP A 305 3.43 3.89 -28.12
N TYR A 306 4.02 4.72 -27.27
CA TYR A 306 3.75 4.75 -25.83
C TYR A 306 2.66 5.78 -25.51
N VAL A 307 1.41 5.33 -25.50
CA VAL A 307 0.23 6.18 -25.25
C VAL A 307 -0.61 5.59 -24.13
N GLY A 308 -0.87 6.38 -23.08
CA GLY A 308 -1.68 5.97 -21.95
C GLY A 308 -3.17 6.23 -22.17
N ILE A 309 -4.02 5.48 -21.47
CA ILE A 309 -5.45 5.75 -21.44
C ILE A 309 -5.74 6.96 -20.54
N ARG A 310 -6.54 7.91 -20.99
CA ARG A 310 -7.02 8.99 -20.13
C ARG A 310 -7.90 8.45 -19.02
N ILE A 311 -7.50 8.70 -17.76
CA ILE A 311 -8.23 8.19 -16.60
C ILE A 311 -9.61 8.84 -16.50
N GLY A 312 -10.64 8.03 -16.21
CA GLY A 312 -12.01 8.49 -16.04
C GLY A 312 -12.75 8.82 -17.33
N ILE A 313 -12.35 8.24 -18.45
CA ILE A 313 -13.11 8.32 -19.70
C ILE A 313 -14.28 7.33 -19.71
N ASP A 314 -15.27 7.59 -20.55
CA ASP A 314 -16.29 6.60 -20.93
C ASP A 314 -15.72 5.75 -22.08
N VAL A 315 -15.26 4.55 -21.76
CA VAL A 315 -14.75 3.59 -22.74
C VAL A 315 -15.92 3.02 -23.55
N THR A 316 -15.84 3.13 -24.87
CA THR A 316 -16.90 2.66 -25.79
C THR A 316 -16.63 1.28 -26.37
N SER A 317 -15.38 0.80 -26.30
CA SER A 317 -14.97 -0.53 -26.76
C SER A 317 -13.70 -0.96 -26.02
N LYS A 318 -13.80 -2.04 -25.25
CA LYS A 318 -12.67 -2.64 -24.54
C LYS A 318 -11.57 -3.07 -25.50
N SER A 319 -11.91 -3.71 -26.63
CA SER A 319 -10.92 -4.18 -27.61
C SER A 319 -10.14 -3.03 -28.25
N GLN A 320 -10.80 -1.89 -28.53
CA GLN A 320 -10.11 -0.70 -29.02
C GLN A 320 -9.19 -0.12 -27.94
N ALA A 321 -9.64 -0.04 -26.70
CA ALA A 321 -8.80 0.47 -25.61
C ALA A 321 -7.57 -0.43 -25.41
N MET A 322 -7.73 -1.74 -25.47
CA MET A 322 -6.61 -2.68 -25.35
C MET A 322 -5.59 -2.51 -26.48
N SER A 323 -6.01 -2.21 -27.68
CA SER A 323 -5.16 -2.04 -28.87
C SER A 323 -4.48 -0.67 -28.94
N LYS A 324 -5.16 0.39 -28.50
CA LYS A 324 -4.71 1.78 -28.68
C LYS A 324 -3.85 2.32 -27.55
N TYR A 325 -3.91 1.71 -26.37
CA TYR A 325 -3.19 2.18 -25.19
C TYR A 325 -2.15 1.17 -24.71
N SER A 326 -1.04 1.68 -24.20
CA SER A 326 0.11 0.93 -23.68
C SER A 326 -0.26 0.09 -22.47
N ASN A 327 0.37 -1.08 -22.34
CA ASN A 327 0.23 -1.95 -21.18
C ASN A 327 1.48 -1.89 -20.29
N MET A 328 1.36 -2.28 -19.03
CA MET A 328 2.54 -2.44 -18.17
C MET A 328 3.24 -3.77 -18.44
N ILE A 329 4.55 -3.80 -18.24
CA ILE A 329 5.33 -5.03 -18.25
C ILE A 329 5.17 -5.71 -16.90
N VAL A 330 4.56 -6.89 -16.90
CA VAL A 330 4.46 -7.78 -15.74
C VAL A 330 4.52 -9.23 -16.19
N ALA A 331 5.31 -10.04 -15.48
CA ALA A 331 5.44 -11.48 -15.68
C ALA A 331 5.05 -12.23 -14.41
N SER A 332 4.84 -13.53 -14.51
CA SER A 332 4.42 -14.37 -13.38
C SER A 332 5.42 -14.42 -12.23
N ASP A 333 6.68 -14.15 -12.50
CA ASP A 333 7.78 -14.10 -11.52
C ASP A 333 8.14 -12.68 -11.05
N THR A 334 7.46 -11.63 -11.58
CA THR A 334 7.66 -10.25 -11.13
C THR A 334 7.28 -10.11 -9.65
N PRO A 335 8.18 -9.68 -8.75
CA PRO A 335 7.84 -9.50 -7.35
C PRO A 335 6.89 -8.32 -7.13
N TYR A 336 6.08 -8.38 -6.06
CA TYR A 336 5.23 -7.26 -5.65
C TYR A 336 6.06 -6.23 -4.88
N LEU A 337 6.33 -5.10 -5.48
CA LEU A 337 7.07 -4.01 -4.83
C LEU A 337 6.31 -3.47 -3.62
N TRP A 338 7.00 -3.27 -2.48
CA TRP A 338 6.49 -2.58 -1.30
C TRP A 338 7.18 -1.24 -1.07
N PHE A 339 8.51 -1.24 -1.26
CA PHE A 339 9.36 -0.09 -1.02
C PHE A 339 10.70 -0.25 -1.74
N ASN A 340 11.23 0.78 -2.40
CA ASN A 340 12.53 0.72 -3.05
C ASN A 340 13.51 1.79 -2.55
N ALA A 341 14.78 1.59 -2.84
CA ALA A 341 15.87 2.49 -2.46
C ALA A 341 15.68 3.90 -3.02
N ALA A 342 15.16 4.00 -4.24
CA ALA A 342 14.89 5.29 -4.85
C ALA A 342 13.86 6.08 -4.02
N GLU A 343 12.79 5.44 -3.54
CA GLU A 343 11.79 6.10 -2.69
C GLU A 343 12.39 6.63 -1.39
N ALA A 344 13.14 5.78 -0.65
CA ALA A 344 13.78 6.19 0.59
C ALA A 344 14.71 7.39 0.39
N THR A 345 15.49 7.37 -0.70
CA THR A 345 16.43 8.44 -1.04
C THR A 345 15.70 9.72 -1.46
N PHE A 346 14.58 9.64 -2.19
CA PHE A 346 13.74 10.82 -2.49
C PHE A 346 13.08 11.40 -1.23
N LEU A 347 12.61 10.58 -0.29
CA LEU A 347 12.08 11.04 0.99
C LEU A 347 13.16 11.73 1.84
N HIS A 348 14.38 11.21 1.83
CA HIS A 348 15.52 11.85 2.47
C HIS A 348 15.89 13.18 1.76
N ALA A 349 15.85 13.22 0.43
CA ALA A 349 16.06 14.47 -0.31
C ALA A 349 15.00 15.54 0.04
N GLU A 350 13.74 15.15 0.19
CA GLU A 350 12.68 16.06 0.65
C GLU A 350 12.91 16.53 2.09
N TYR A 351 13.35 15.63 3.00
CA TYR A 351 13.72 15.98 4.37
C TYR A 351 14.81 17.07 4.37
N GLU A 352 15.88 16.89 3.60
CA GLU A 352 16.98 17.86 3.49
C GLU A 352 16.53 19.18 2.83
N LEU A 353 15.65 19.11 1.82
CA LEU A 353 15.09 20.30 1.19
C LEU A 353 14.28 21.15 2.18
N ARG A 354 13.55 20.51 3.10
CA ARG A 354 12.66 21.20 4.07
C ARG A 354 13.39 21.69 5.31
N TRP A 355 14.31 20.90 5.85
CA TRP A 355 14.85 21.10 7.20
C TRP A 355 16.38 21.04 7.29
N GLY A 356 17.05 20.68 6.20
CA GLY A 356 18.49 20.48 6.14
C GLY A 356 19.17 21.38 5.11
N SER A 357 19.99 20.77 4.25
CA SER A 357 20.84 21.44 3.27
C SER A 357 20.33 21.25 1.85
N ALA A 358 20.15 22.33 1.09
CA ALA A 358 19.79 22.29 -0.31
C ALA A 358 20.81 21.53 -1.20
N GLU A 359 22.11 21.57 -0.85
CA GLU A 359 23.16 20.83 -1.57
C GLU A 359 23.06 19.33 -1.29
N THR A 360 22.79 18.94 -0.04
CA THR A 360 22.54 17.55 0.31
C THR A 360 21.26 17.03 -0.37
N ALA A 361 20.19 17.84 -0.38
CA ALA A 361 18.95 17.52 -1.06
C ALA A 361 19.16 17.26 -2.55
N LYS A 362 19.97 18.08 -3.24
CA LYS A 362 20.36 17.90 -4.63
C LYS A 362 21.09 16.57 -4.84
N THR A 363 22.11 16.32 -4.02
CA THR A 363 22.91 15.09 -4.11
C THR A 363 22.04 13.84 -3.98
N LEU A 364 21.15 13.83 -2.98
CA LEU A 364 20.21 12.72 -2.75
C LEU A 364 19.17 12.60 -3.89
N TYR A 365 18.65 13.71 -4.41
CA TYR A 365 17.75 13.70 -5.55
C TYR A 365 18.39 13.03 -6.78
N GLU A 366 19.61 13.43 -7.12
CA GLU A 366 20.36 12.86 -8.24
C GLU A 366 20.69 11.38 -8.01
N GLN A 367 21.05 11.00 -6.77
CA GLN A 367 21.27 9.61 -6.39
C GLN A 367 19.99 8.78 -6.54
N ALA A 368 18.84 9.27 -6.08
CA ALA A 368 17.57 8.58 -6.16
C ALA A 368 17.14 8.33 -7.63
N VAL A 369 17.38 9.28 -8.53
CA VAL A 369 17.17 9.07 -9.97
C VAL A 369 18.06 7.95 -10.50
N ARG A 370 19.37 7.94 -10.16
CA ARG A 370 20.29 6.86 -10.56
C ARG A 370 19.86 5.50 -10.04
N LEU A 371 19.43 5.40 -8.77
CA LEU A 371 18.89 4.17 -8.20
C LEU A 371 17.66 3.66 -8.95
N SER A 372 16.75 4.57 -9.33
CA SER A 372 15.58 4.19 -10.14
C SER A 372 15.94 3.70 -11.54
N PHE A 373 16.96 4.29 -12.19
CA PHE A 373 17.46 3.81 -13.47
C PHE A 373 18.09 2.42 -13.35
N GLU A 374 18.92 2.22 -12.32
CA GLU A 374 19.56 0.94 -12.03
C GLU A 374 18.52 -0.17 -11.76
N GLU A 375 17.53 0.10 -10.91
CA GLU A 375 16.45 -0.85 -10.60
C GLU A 375 15.71 -1.30 -11.87
N ARG A 376 15.46 -0.37 -12.81
CA ARG A 376 14.77 -0.66 -14.07
C ARG A 376 15.71 -1.20 -15.17
N GLY A 377 17.01 -1.30 -14.93
CA GLY A 377 17.99 -1.70 -15.95
C GLY A 377 18.06 -0.71 -17.11
N ALA A 378 17.81 0.57 -16.85
CA ALA A 378 17.92 1.65 -17.82
C ALA A 378 19.28 2.33 -17.73
N SER A 379 19.80 2.85 -18.85
CA SER A 379 21.03 3.60 -18.90
C SER A 379 20.77 5.09 -19.18
N GLY A 380 21.80 5.94 -19.01
CA GLY A 380 21.74 7.36 -19.39
C GLY A 380 21.21 8.29 -18.28
N ALA A 381 21.22 7.88 -17.01
CA ALA A 381 20.76 8.69 -15.88
C ALA A 381 21.45 10.06 -15.80
N ASP A 382 22.77 10.13 -16.02
CA ASP A 382 23.52 11.40 -15.93
C ASP A 382 23.14 12.38 -17.05
N ALA A 383 22.93 11.90 -18.27
CA ALA A 383 22.42 12.72 -19.36
C ALA A 383 20.99 13.20 -19.11
N TYR A 384 20.15 12.35 -18.54
CA TYR A 384 18.78 12.66 -18.15
C TYR A 384 18.71 13.75 -17.07
N LEU A 385 19.60 13.69 -16.06
CA LEU A 385 19.67 14.63 -14.94
C LEU A 385 20.07 16.05 -15.35
N VAL A 386 20.75 16.25 -16.48
CA VAL A 386 21.23 17.57 -16.93
C VAL A 386 20.43 18.15 -18.10
N ASP A 387 19.47 17.42 -18.66
CA ASP A 387 18.68 17.89 -19.80
C ASP A 387 17.57 18.87 -19.38
N ALA A 388 17.86 20.15 -19.42
CA ALA A 388 16.92 21.22 -19.10
C ALA A 388 15.91 21.52 -20.24
N THR A 389 15.99 20.82 -21.36
CA THR A 389 15.10 21.07 -22.53
C THR A 389 13.82 20.23 -22.49
N LYS A 390 13.80 19.18 -21.68
CA LYS A 390 12.69 18.23 -21.59
C LYS A 390 11.72 18.58 -20.46
N LYS A 391 10.45 18.49 -20.76
CA LYS A 391 9.34 18.75 -19.84
C LYS A 391 8.15 17.86 -20.20
N PRO A 392 7.15 17.67 -19.30
CA PRO A 392 5.98 16.85 -19.59
C PRO A 392 5.31 17.23 -20.92
N ALA A 393 4.90 16.23 -21.68
CA ALA A 393 4.25 16.41 -22.98
C ALA A 393 2.73 16.63 -22.82
N PRO A 394 2.07 17.32 -23.76
CA PRO A 394 0.62 17.28 -23.87
C PRO A 394 0.14 15.86 -24.17
N TYR A 395 -1.09 15.55 -23.77
CA TYR A 395 -1.73 14.30 -24.11
C TYR A 395 -2.45 14.39 -25.44
N THR A 396 -2.14 13.48 -26.35
CA THR A 396 -2.88 13.28 -27.61
C THR A 396 -3.63 11.95 -27.53
N ASP A 397 -4.96 12.01 -27.50
CA ASP A 397 -5.78 10.79 -27.47
C ASP A 397 -5.80 10.12 -28.85
N PRO A 398 -5.39 8.84 -28.98
CA PRO A 398 -5.41 8.12 -30.25
C PRO A 398 -6.84 7.90 -30.79
N LEU A 399 -7.87 8.05 -29.95
CA LEU A 399 -9.28 8.02 -30.37
C LEU A 399 -9.86 9.42 -30.64
N GLY A 400 -9.10 10.49 -30.38
CA GLY A 400 -9.43 11.86 -30.74
C GLY A 400 -10.39 12.61 -29.81
N ASN A 401 -10.86 11.98 -28.70
CA ASN A 401 -11.94 12.52 -27.87
C ASN A 401 -11.45 13.27 -26.61
N TYR A 402 -10.29 12.90 -26.06
CA TYR A 402 -9.89 13.29 -24.71
C TYR A 402 -8.49 13.90 -24.61
N SER A 403 -7.99 14.49 -25.70
CA SER A 403 -6.68 15.19 -25.71
C SER A 403 -6.65 16.33 -24.68
N ALA A 404 -5.47 16.64 -24.13
CA ALA A 404 -5.30 17.67 -23.12
C ALA A 404 -3.90 18.31 -23.18
N SER A 405 -3.80 19.57 -22.76
CA SER A 405 -2.51 20.25 -22.60
C SER A 405 -1.69 19.63 -21.47
N ALA A 406 -0.36 19.78 -21.52
CA ALA A 406 0.52 19.44 -20.41
C ALA A 406 0.12 20.20 -19.15
N ARG A 407 0.21 19.54 -17.99
CA ARG A 407 -0.18 20.11 -16.69
C ARG A 407 0.99 20.72 -15.92
N SER A 408 2.22 20.42 -16.33
CA SER A 408 3.44 20.93 -15.69
C SER A 408 4.48 21.31 -16.75
N GLU A 409 5.30 22.29 -16.42
CA GLU A 409 6.45 22.75 -17.19
C GLU A 409 7.77 22.34 -16.50
N ILE A 410 7.71 21.51 -15.44
CA ILE A 410 8.89 21.16 -14.64
C ILE A 410 9.87 20.34 -15.45
N THR A 411 11.14 20.70 -15.37
CA THR A 411 12.27 19.97 -15.97
C THR A 411 12.94 19.06 -14.94
N VAL A 412 13.76 18.11 -15.39
CA VAL A 412 14.45 17.16 -14.49
C VAL A 412 15.59 17.81 -13.70
N PRO A 413 16.48 18.64 -14.29
CA PRO A 413 17.63 19.19 -13.58
C PRO A 413 17.24 19.97 -12.34
N TRP A 414 18.01 19.76 -11.26
CA TRP A 414 17.88 20.53 -10.01
C TRP A 414 18.10 22.02 -10.26
N GLU A 415 17.31 22.85 -9.62
CA GLU A 415 17.44 24.30 -9.67
C GLU A 415 18.20 24.81 -8.46
N THR A 416 19.31 25.50 -8.69
CA THR A 416 20.08 26.16 -7.64
C THR A 416 19.63 27.61 -7.52
N ALA A 417 19.29 28.04 -6.31
CA ALA A 417 18.99 29.44 -6.07
C ALA A 417 20.24 30.31 -6.31
N THR A 418 20.04 31.44 -6.98
CA THR A 418 21.08 32.46 -7.22
C THR A 418 20.73 33.75 -6.51
N ASP A 419 21.65 34.70 -6.46
CA ASP A 419 21.40 36.02 -5.87
C ASP A 419 20.17 36.67 -6.55
N GLY A 420 19.19 37.08 -5.70
CA GLY A 420 17.91 37.64 -6.17
C GLY A 420 16.82 36.62 -6.52
N SER A 421 17.09 35.31 -6.41
CA SER A 421 16.05 34.28 -6.55
C SER A 421 15.05 34.35 -5.40
N ASP A 422 13.76 34.11 -5.72
CA ASP A 422 12.76 33.74 -4.73
C ASP A 422 13.07 32.30 -4.24
N THR A 423 13.66 32.21 -3.05
CA THR A 423 14.10 30.93 -2.48
C THR A 423 12.94 29.98 -2.24
N GLU A 424 11.78 30.47 -1.80
CA GLU A 424 10.60 29.62 -1.56
C GLU A 424 10.07 29.05 -2.88
N ALA A 425 10.03 29.84 -3.94
CA ALA A 425 9.63 29.38 -5.26
C ALA A 425 10.61 28.34 -5.84
N VAL A 426 11.93 28.49 -5.61
CA VAL A 426 12.93 27.51 -6.01
C VAL A 426 12.77 26.21 -5.22
N GLN A 427 12.54 26.31 -3.91
CA GLN A 427 12.28 25.12 -3.07
C GLN A 427 11.01 24.37 -3.53
N GLU A 428 9.93 25.10 -3.84
CA GLU A 428 8.69 24.49 -4.29
C GLU A 428 8.87 23.78 -5.67
N ARG A 429 9.62 24.38 -6.60
CA ARG A 429 9.94 23.71 -7.88
C ARG A 429 10.86 22.49 -7.69
N ASN A 430 11.78 22.53 -6.75
CA ASN A 430 12.61 21.36 -6.42
C ASN A 430 11.80 20.26 -5.71
N LEU A 431 10.83 20.64 -4.88
CA LEU A 431 9.87 19.69 -4.32
C LEU A 431 9.06 19.00 -5.43
N GLU A 432 8.57 19.75 -6.45
CA GLU A 432 7.90 19.17 -7.61
C GLU A 432 8.81 18.16 -8.33
N ARG A 433 10.11 18.48 -8.53
CA ARG A 433 11.09 17.57 -9.14
C ARG A 433 11.24 16.27 -8.33
N ILE A 434 11.45 16.39 -7.03
CA ILE A 434 11.58 15.24 -6.12
C ILE A 434 10.34 14.35 -6.23
N ILE A 435 9.14 14.92 -6.10
CA ILE A 435 7.91 14.14 -6.09
C ILE A 435 7.61 13.51 -7.46
N VAL A 436 7.84 14.23 -8.57
CA VAL A 436 7.65 13.69 -9.92
C VAL A 436 8.59 12.51 -10.18
N GLN A 437 9.87 12.62 -9.82
CA GLN A 437 10.83 11.54 -10.03
C GLN A 437 10.59 10.37 -9.06
N LYS A 438 10.21 10.64 -7.81
CA LYS A 438 9.75 9.62 -6.87
C LYS A 438 8.53 8.88 -7.42
N TRP A 439 7.53 9.61 -7.91
CA TRP A 439 6.32 9.05 -8.51
C TRP A 439 6.62 8.10 -9.68
N ILE A 440 7.56 8.44 -10.58
CA ILE A 440 8.00 7.53 -11.65
C ILE A 440 8.70 6.28 -11.05
N ALA A 441 9.54 6.47 -10.03
CA ALA A 441 10.33 5.40 -9.43
C ALA A 441 9.48 4.35 -8.69
N ILE A 442 8.43 4.78 -7.98
CA ILE A 442 7.58 3.89 -7.17
C ILE A 442 6.45 3.20 -7.94
N PHE A 443 6.35 3.41 -9.28
CA PHE A 443 5.38 2.64 -10.06
C PHE A 443 5.56 1.13 -9.82
N PRO A 444 4.51 0.34 -9.52
CA PRO A 444 3.08 0.63 -9.64
C PRO A 444 2.33 0.90 -8.30
N LEU A 445 2.97 1.43 -7.27
CA LEU A 445 2.36 1.69 -5.95
C LEU A 445 1.30 2.80 -6.01
N GLY A 446 0.09 2.48 -6.50
CA GLY A 446 -0.94 3.45 -6.79
C GLY A 446 -1.44 4.22 -5.57
N VAL A 447 -1.67 3.54 -4.43
CA VAL A 447 -2.12 4.17 -3.18
C VAL A 447 -1.06 5.15 -2.65
N GLU A 448 0.24 4.82 -2.75
CA GLU A 448 1.32 5.72 -2.35
C GLU A 448 1.41 6.95 -3.28
N ALA A 449 1.34 6.74 -4.58
CA ALA A 449 1.33 7.81 -5.57
C ALA A 449 0.16 8.79 -5.33
N TRP A 450 -1.04 8.26 -5.07
CA TRP A 450 -2.22 9.06 -4.73
C TRP A 450 -2.04 9.83 -3.41
N SER A 451 -1.43 9.21 -2.41
CA SER A 451 -1.16 9.86 -1.13
C SER A 451 -0.18 11.03 -1.28
N GLU A 452 0.88 10.85 -2.06
CA GLU A 452 1.84 11.93 -2.36
C GLU A 452 1.22 13.07 -3.17
N HIS A 453 0.39 12.74 -4.16
CA HIS A 453 -0.36 13.75 -4.91
C HIS A 453 -1.26 14.58 -3.98
N ARG A 454 -2.00 13.95 -3.09
CA ARG A 454 -2.86 14.66 -2.11
C ARG A 454 -2.05 15.53 -1.16
N ARG A 455 -0.92 15.00 -0.65
CA ARG A 455 -0.07 15.68 0.31
C ARG A 455 0.62 16.91 -0.27
N THR A 456 1.12 16.82 -1.51
CA THR A 456 2.02 17.83 -2.09
C THR A 456 1.40 18.64 -3.22
N GLY A 457 0.36 18.12 -3.87
CA GLY A 457 -0.18 18.64 -5.13
C GLY A 457 0.60 18.16 -6.37
N TYR A 458 1.57 17.28 -6.21
CA TYR A 458 2.42 16.75 -7.29
C TYR A 458 2.35 15.22 -7.38
N PRO A 459 2.53 14.63 -8.61
CA PRO A 459 2.57 15.34 -9.89
C PRO A 459 1.25 16.07 -10.19
N LYS A 460 1.29 17.06 -11.08
CA LYS A 460 0.07 17.71 -11.57
C LYS A 460 -0.62 16.78 -12.56
N LEU A 461 -1.70 16.14 -12.12
CA LEU A 461 -2.46 15.16 -12.90
C LEU A 461 -3.50 15.83 -13.81
N LEU A 462 -3.90 15.11 -14.85
CA LEU A 462 -4.97 15.51 -15.76
C LEU A 462 -6.33 15.38 -15.06
N PRO A 463 -7.18 16.42 -15.04
CA PRO A 463 -8.52 16.30 -14.46
C PRO A 463 -9.34 15.24 -15.17
N VAL A 464 -10.14 14.49 -14.40
CA VAL A 464 -11.02 13.45 -14.93
C VAL A 464 -12.06 14.06 -15.88
N PRO A 465 -12.22 13.59 -17.12
CA PRO A 465 -13.16 14.19 -18.07
C PRO A 465 -14.61 13.82 -17.80
N THR A 466 -14.88 12.69 -17.16
CA THR A 466 -16.25 12.24 -16.83
C THR A 466 -16.45 12.22 -15.32
N ASP A 467 -17.06 13.27 -14.78
CA ASP A 467 -17.43 13.34 -13.36
C ASP A 467 -18.86 12.80 -13.14
N LYS A 468 -18.95 11.71 -12.38
CA LYS A 468 -20.23 11.11 -11.94
C LYS A 468 -20.44 11.24 -10.42
N SER A 469 -19.67 12.14 -9.75
CA SER A 469 -19.74 12.36 -8.31
C SER A 469 -20.99 13.12 -7.85
N GLY A 470 -21.75 13.70 -8.78
CA GLY A 470 -22.85 14.62 -8.44
C GLY A 470 -22.37 15.90 -7.76
N GLY A 471 -21.12 16.32 -8.00
CA GLY A 471 -20.51 17.53 -7.43
C GLY A 471 -19.86 17.31 -6.06
N SER A 472 -19.79 16.07 -5.57
CA SER A 472 -19.11 15.75 -4.30
C SER A 472 -17.59 15.76 -4.40
N VAL A 473 -17.03 15.81 -5.61
CA VAL A 473 -15.57 15.90 -5.88
C VAL A 473 -15.29 17.18 -6.67
N ASN A 474 -14.22 17.87 -6.33
CA ASN A 474 -13.64 18.92 -7.16
C ASN A 474 -12.69 18.24 -8.16
N VAL A 475 -13.07 18.22 -9.45
CA VAL A 475 -12.33 17.47 -10.49
C VAL A 475 -10.88 17.94 -10.68
N GLU A 476 -10.58 19.21 -10.39
CA GLU A 476 -9.20 19.74 -10.45
C GLU A 476 -8.33 19.22 -9.30
N GLN A 477 -8.94 18.87 -8.18
CA GLN A 477 -8.25 18.31 -7.02
C GLN A 477 -8.25 16.77 -7.02
N GLY A 478 -9.18 16.15 -7.75
CA GLY A 478 -9.39 14.72 -7.76
C GLY A 478 -9.99 14.16 -6.46
N ALA A 479 -10.06 12.84 -6.35
CA ALA A 479 -10.49 12.19 -5.13
C ALA A 479 -9.51 12.43 -3.98
N ARG A 480 -10.03 12.79 -2.81
CA ARG A 480 -9.23 13.07 -1.60
C ARG A 480 -9.31 11.95 -0.58
N ARG A 481 -10.31 11.07 -0.66
CA ARG A 481 -10.46 9.85 0.14
C ARG A 481 -11.42 8.86 -0.54
N LEU A 482 -11.53 7.67 0.02
CA LEU A 482 -12.59 6.72 -0.31
C LEU A 482 -13.75 6.84 0.69
N PRO A 483 -15.02 6.75 0.26
CA PRO A 483 -16.16 6.70 1.17
C PRO A 483 -16.23 5.34 1.86
N TYR A 484 -16.70 5.33 3.10
CA TYR A 484 -16.86 4.10 3.87
C TYR A 484 -17.84 3.13 3.19
N PRO A 485 -17.66 1.81 3.35
CA PRO A 485 -18.56 0.82 2.76
C PRO A 485 -19.97 0.86 3.38
N VAL A 486 -20.95 0.37 2.64
CA VAL A 486 -22.36 0.38 3.06
C VAL A 486 -22.58 -0.49 4.30
N GLU A 487 -21.79 -1.52 4.48
CA GLU A 487 -21.82 -2.43 5.63
C GLU A 487 -21.58 -1.67 6.96
N GLU A 488 -20.72 -0.66 6.97
CA GLU A 488 -20.49 0.18 8.16
C GLU A 488 -21.73 0.98 8.54
N TYR A 489 -22.48 1.49 7.57
CA TYR A 489 -23.76 2.16 7.80
C TYR A 489 -24.83 1.22 8.36
N GLN A 490 -24.77 -0.06 8.02
CA GLN A 490 -25.76 -1.05 8.44
C GLN A 490 -25.43 -1.70 9.79
N GLN A 491 -24.14 -1.96 10.06
CA GLN A 491 -23.69 -2.81 11.16
C GLN A 491 -22.94 -2.05 12.25
N ASN A 492 -22.37 -0.86 11.92
CA ASN A 492 -21.53 -0.06 12.84
C ASN A 492 -21.90 1.43 12.82
N ASN A 493 -23.14 1.76 12.51
CA ASN A 493 -23.56 3.13 12.17
C ASN A 493 -23.23 4.18 13.26
N ALA A 494 -23.41 3.87 14.55
CA ALA A 494 -23.14 4.84 15.61
C ALA A 494 -21.66 5.25 15.64
N ASN A 495 -20.75 4.29 15.54
CA ASN A 495 -19.31 4.52 15.50
C ASN A 495 -18.90 5.21 14.19
N LEU A 496 -19.52 4.83 13.07
CA LEU A 496 -19.29 5.46 11.77
C LEU A 496 -19.70 6.95 11.79
N GLN A 497 -20.86 7.32 12.37
CA GLN A 497 -21.27 8.72 12.46
C GLN A 497 -20.29 9.54 13.31
N ALA A 498 -19.79 8.98 14.41
CA ALA A 498 -18.73 9.61 15.21
C ALA A 498 -17.44 9.79 14.39
N ALA A 499 -17.05 8.79 13.59
CA ALA A 499 -15.88 8.87 12.71
C ALA A 499 -16.03 9.96 11.63
N ILE A 500 -17.22 10.11 11.04
CA ILE A 500 -17.52 11.18 10.05
C ILE A 500 -17.44 12.57 10.71
N GLN A 501 -17.89 12.71 11.95
CA GLN A 501 -17.73 13.95 12.71
C GLN A 501 -16.25 14.26 12.99
N THR A 502 -15.48 13.25 13.40
CA THR A 502 -14.03 13.37 13.61
C THR A 502 -13.32 13.78 12.32
N LEU A 503 -13.63 13.12 11.19
CA LEU A 503 -13.10 13.47 9.87
C LEU A 503 -13.35 14.94 9.53
N GLY A 504 -14.58 15.45 9.79
CA GLY A 504 -14.93 16.84 9.57
C GLY A 504 -14.17 17.81 10.47
N ALA A 505 -13.91 17.42 11.72
CA ALA A 505 -13.17 18.23 12.69
C ALA A 505 -11.66 18.27 12.40
N GLU A 506 -11.09 17.19 11.89
CA GLU A 506 -9.67 17.09 11.53
C GLU A 506 -9.33 17.75 10.18
N GLN A 507 -10.30 17.91 9.30
CA GLN A 507 -10.09 18.44 7.96
C GLN A 507 -9.62 19.90 7.97
N GLN A 508 -8.57 20.19 7.17
CA GLN A 508 -8.07 21.54 6.94
C GLN A 508 -8.12 21.86 5.43
N ASN A 509 -8.39 23.13 5.10
CA ASN A 509 -8.41 23.62 3.72
C ASN A 509 -9.31 22.82 2.74
N GLY A 510 -10.32 22.10 3.26
CA GLY A 510 -11.26 21.33 2.45
C GLY A 510 -12.45 22.17 1.98
N ASP A 511 -12.95 21.87 0.78
CA ASP A 511 -14.14 22.47 0.18
C ASP A 511 -15.35 21.51 0.14
N ARG A 512 -15.19 20.31 0.70
CA ARG A 512 -16.21 19.27 0.84
C ARG A 512 -16.24 18.74 2.27
N SER A 513 -17.36 18.17 2.68
CA SER A 513 -17.56 17.61 4.02
C SER A 513 -18.39 16.33 3.97
N GLY A 514 -18.37 15.56 5.07
CA GLY A 514 -19.06 14.29 5.18
C GLY A 514 -18.32 13.13 4.52
N ASP A 515 -19.00 11.98 4.38
CA ASP A 515 -18.43 10.77 3.82
C ASP A 515 -18.50 10.77 2.28
N VAL A 516 -17.76 11.67 1.66
CA VAL A 516 -17.66 11.80 0.20
C VAL A 516 -16.20 11.77 -0.27
N MET A 517 -16.00 11.45 -1.55
CA MET A 517 -14.65 11.29 -2.10
C MET A 517 -13.86 12.62 -2.17
N GLY A 518 -14.52 13.76 -2.12
CA GLY A 518 -13.88 15.08 -2.11
C GLY A 518 -13.46 15.58 -0.72
N THR A 519 -13.85 14.90 0.37
CA THR A 519 -13.47 15.29 1.73
C THR A 519 -12.01 14.96 1.99
N ARG A 520 -11.25 15.95 2.49
CA ARG A 520 -9.82 15.76 2.83
C ARG A 520 -9.66 14.96 4.12
N VAL A 521 -8.62 14.16 4.18
CA VAL A 521 -8.17 13.50 5.42
C VAL A 521 -7.26 14.44 6.22
N TRP A 522 -6.96 14.12 7.47
CA TRP A 522 -6.23 14.97 8.42
C TRP A 522 -4.89 15.51 7.90
N TRP A 523 -4.04 14.66 7.33
CA TRP A 523 -2.72 15.09 6.82
C TRP A 523 -2.78 15.78 5.44
N ASP A 524 -3.91 15.71 4.74
CA ASP A 524 -4.13 16.35 3.44
C ASP A 524 -4.55 17.82 3.65
N CYS A 525 -3.62 18.66 4.09
CA CYS A 525 -3.89 20.02 4.54
C CYS A 525 -3.19 21.11 3.72
N LYS A 526 -2.30 20.77 2.77
CA LYS A 526 -1.67 21.79 1.90
C LYS A 526 -2.75 22.51 1.09
N PRO A 527 -2.75 23.87 1.06
CA PRO A 527 -3.66 24.61 0.18
C PRO A 527 -3.47 24.19 -1.29
N TYR A 528 -4.56 24.03 -2.01
CA TYR A 528 -4.51 23.76 -3.44
C TYR A 528 -4.14 25.04 -4.20
N ASN A 529 -2.94 25.12 -4.72
CA ASN A 529 -2.50 26.22 -5.57
C ASN A 529 -2.89 25.87 -7.03
N LYS A 530 -3.72 26.73 -7.63
CA LYS A 530 -4.15 26.61 -9.02
C LYS A 530 -3.00 26.77 -10.00
#